data_f8d7268511d66bbd3efc2665253f77e9
#
_entry.id   f8d7268511d66bbd3efc2665253f77e9
#
_cell.length_a   1.000
_cell.length_b   1.000
_cell.length_c   1.000
_cell.angle_alpha   90.00
_cell.angle_beta   90.00
_cell.angle_gamma   90.00
#
_symmetry.space_group_name_H-M   'P 1'
#
loop_
_entity.id
_entity.type
_entity.pdbx_description
1 polymer ?
#
loop_
_entity_poly.entity_id
_entity_poly.type
_entity_poly.pdbx_seq_one_letter_code
_entity_poly.pdbx_strand_id
1 'polypeptide(L)'
;MKGLEKLARLSLLSAVSAMALASGAMAADKYIVGVSNTLIGNGWREEMICSIKAQAEASGLVSKVIVANRNGGPAEQIADMRNLISAGVNAIIINPSDREALNPVIKQAADKGIVVVAVDQAVSAPEAYVLSNDQVAYGKAGATWLFEQLHGKGNVVEMRGIDGVPADADRHEGFNEALKNYPDIKVSSVFTGWALNKTAQATKDLLASGKPIDGVWTSGIDSTVVDAFKTAGKPFVPVVGADNNGFVGQMIDLKGQGFTGAAVTNPPSVGGAGLAVALDVLQKKDHPHVIKITPAVWDNTSDANIANLKKNYDPKLDPFYGVAFEVKPYTSYSMAQILACKGP
;
A
#
# COMPACT_ATOMS: atom_id res chain seq x y z
N MET A 1 80.53 -58.74 -35.32
CA MET A 1 79.28 -59.49 -35.50
C MET A 1 78.24 -58.73 -34.63
N LYS A 2 77.21 -58.25 -35.35
CA LYS A 2 75.81 -58.00 -34.91
C LYS A 2 75.64 -57.36 -33.53
N GLY A 3 75.11 -56.27 -33.31
CA GLY A 3 74.01 -55.62 -33.98
C GLY A 3 73.07 -55.14 -32.85
N LEU A 4 72.35 -54.16 -33.04
CA LEU A 4 71.12 -53.74 -32.44
C LEU A 4 71.12 -52.36 -31.77
N GLU A 5 70.77 -51.43 -32.62
CA GLU A 5 70.23 -50.14 -32.27
C GLU A 5 68.98 -50.32 -31.40
N LYS A 6 68.87 -49.55 -30.36
CA LYS A 6 67.58 -49.30 -29.74
C LYS A 6 67.35 -47.76 -29.71
N LEU A 7 66.44 -47.37 -30.57
CA LEU A 7 65.85 -46.07 -30.62
C LEU A 7 65.14 -45.74 -29.29
N ALA A 8 65.63 -44.71 -28.63
CA ALA A 8 64.90 -44.09 -27.55
C ALA A 8 63.89 -43.11 -28.15
N ARG A 9 62.61 -43.41 -28.05
CA ARG A 9 61.53 -42.47 -28.36
C ARG A 9 61.35 -41.54 -27.18
N LEU A 10 61.68 -40.25 -27.37
CA LEU A 10 61.24 -39.18 -26.47
C LEU A 10 59.74 -38.96 -26.64
N SER A 11 59.00 -39.27 -25.60
CA SER A 11 57.61 -38.89 -25.46
C SER A 11 57.53 -37.51 -24.82
N LEU A 12 57.24 -36.48 -25.62
CA LEU A 12 56.87 -35.19 -25.07
C LEU A 12 55.44 -35.32 -24.49
N LEU A 13 55.31 -35.31 -23.16
CA LEU A 13 54.07 -35.08 -22.49
C LEU A 13 53.81 -33.55 -22.50
N SER A 14 52.89 -33.15 -23.35
CA SER A 14 52.32 -31.81 -23.34
C SER A 14 51.37 -31.71 -22.14
N ALA A 15 51.80 -31.07 -21.05
CA ALA A 15 50.94 -30.67 -19.95
C ALA A 15 50.08 -29.49 -20.41
N VAL A 16 48.85 -29.77 -20.83
CA VAL A 16 47.83 -28.74 -21.04
C VAL A 16 47.36 -28.31 -19.65
N SER A 17 47.89 -27.21 -19.14
CA SER A 17 47.36 -26.54 -17.96
C SER A 17 45.99 -25.93 -18.30
N ALA A 18 44.90 -26.60 -17.92
CA ALA A 18 43.58 -26.04 -17.92
C ALA A 18 43.53 -24.96 -16.83
N MET A 19 43.80 -23.69 -17.21
CA MET A 19 43.41 -22.55 -16.40
C MET A 19 41.87 -22.55 -16.34
N ALA A 20 41.32 -23.10 -15.27
CA ALA A 20 39.96 -22.87 -14.90
C ALA A 20 39.85 -21.36 -14.57
N LEU A 21 39.29 -20.61 -15.51
CA LEU A 21 38.76 -19.27 -15.25
C LEU A 21 37.65 -19.43 -14.25
N ALA A 22 38.00 -19.39 -12.97
CA ALA A 22 37.00 -19.13 -11.92
C ALA A 22 36.51 -17.71 -12.19
N SER A 23 35.40 -17.62 -12.97
CA SER A 23 34.57 -16.43 -13.02
C SER A 23 34.01 -16.27 -11.61
N GLY A 24 34.79 -15.60 -10.76
CA GLY A 24 34.24 -15.10 -9.49
C GLY A 24 33.03 -14.27 -9.87
N ALA A 25 31.84 -14.76 -9.64
CA ALA A 25 30.65 -13.94 -9.64
C ALA A 25 30.92 -12.84 -8.62
N MET A 26 31.35 -11.67 -9.08
CA MET A 26 31.37 -10.47 -8.26
C MET A 26 29.96 -10.34 -7.72
N ALA A 27 29.79 -10.51 -6.40
CA ALA A 27 28.53 -10.22 -5.76
C ALA A 27 28.19 -8.78 -6.17
N ALA A 28 27.13 -8.62 -6.97
CA ALA A 28 26.68 -7.28 -7.34
C ALA A 28 26.45 -6.49 -6.07
N ASP A 29 26.97 -5.26 -6.02
CA ASP A 29 26.76 -4.38 -4.88
C ASP A 29 25.25 -4.27 -4.61
N LYS A 30 24.88 -4.56 -3.37
CA LYS A 30 23.48 -4.51 -2.98
C LYS A 30 23.04 -3.05 -2.82
N TYR A 31 21.80 -2.78 -3.17
CA TYR A 31 21.21 -1.45 -3.12
C TYR A 31 20.89 -0.99 -1.70
N ILE A 32 20.97 0.31 -1.48
CA ILE A 32 20.44 1.01 -0.30
C ILE A 32 19.14 1.68 -0.70
N VAL A 33 18.07 1.45 0.06
CA VAL A 33 16.73 1.96 -0.22
C VAL A 33 16.29 2.91 0.88
N GLY A 34 15.80 4.08 0.49
CA GLY A 34 15.15 5.04 1.37
C GLY A 34 13.63 4.85 1.35
N VAL A 35 12.99 5.08 2.49
CA VAL A 35 11.53 5.10 2.62
C VAL A 35 11.13 6.40 3.29
N SER A 36 10.13 7.11 2.76
CA SER A 36 9.57 8.30 3.40
C SER A 36 8.07 8.18 3.57
N ASN A 37 7.61 8.21 4.82
CA ASN A 37 6.22 8.17 5.24
C ASN A 37 5.92 9.29 6.23
N THR A 38 4.72 9.89 6.14
CA THR A 38 4.35 11.12 6.85
C THR A 38 3.17 10.96 7.83
N LEU A 39 2.83 9.72 8.19
CA LEU A 39 1.79 9.43 9.16
C LEU A 39 2.16 8.22 10.02
N ILE A 40 2.41 8.45 11.31
CA ILE A 40 2.68 7.41 12.33
C ILE A 40 1.39 7.03 13.04
N GLY A 41 1.32 5.78 13.53
CA GLY A 41 0.18 5.28 14.32
C GLY A 41 -1.03 4.90 13.47
N ASN A 42 -0.83 4.72 12.18
CA ASN A 42 -1.81 4.17 11.26
C ASN A 42 -1.34 2.77 10.83
N GLY A 43 -2.10 1.72 11.21
CA GLY A 43 -1.70 0.33 11.00
C GLY A 43 -1.42 -0.01 9.53
N TRP A 44 -2.24 0.48 8.62
CA TRP A 44 -2.02 0.32 7.18
C TRP A 44 -0.66 0.89 6.71
N ARG A 45 -0.27 2.08 7.23
CA ARG A 45 1.03 2.71 6.90
C ARG A 45 2.21 1.93 7.47
N GLU A 46 2.08 1.41 8.67
CA GLU A 46 3.11 0.56 9.28
C GLU A 46 3.26 -0.75 8.49
N GLU A 47 2.16 -1.37 8.11
CA GLU A 47 2.15 -2.57 7.27
C GLU A 47 2.78 -2.31 5.90
N MET A 48 2.51 -1.15 5.28
CA MET A 48 3.13 -0.73 4.03
C MET A 48 4.66 -0.65 4.17
N ILE A 49 5.18 -0.06 5.25
CA ILE A 49 6.62 -0.01 5.51
C ILE A 49 7.19 -1.42 5.71
N CYS A 50 6.48 -2.28 6.46
CA CYS A 50 6.89 -3.66 6.66
C CYS A 50 6.89 -4.47 5.36
N SER A 51 5.97 -4.19 4.43
CA SER A 51 5.95 -4.81 3.10
C SER A 51 7.19 -4.44 2.27
N ILE A 52 7.68 -3.19 2.38
CA ILE A 52 8.94 -2.76 1.74
C ILE A 52 10.12 -3.56 2.31
N LYS A 53 10.19 -3.72 3.63
CA LYS A 53 11.24 -4.51 4.29
C LYS A 53 11.19 -5.98 3.89
N ALA A 54 9.98 -6.57 3.86
CA ALA A 54 9.79 -7.96 3.42
C ALA A 54 10.23 -8.16 1.96
N GLN A 55 9.90 -7.24 1.06
CA GLN A 55 10.36 -7.28 -0.33
C GLN A 55 11.88 -7.11 -0.43
N ALA A 56 12.47 -6.24 0.38
CA ALA A 56 13.92 -6.05 0.42
C ALA A 56 14.64 -7.35 0.80
N GLU A 57 14.16 -8.04 1.84
CA GLU A 57 14.68 -9.34 2.27
C GLU A 57 14.48 -10.41 1.18
N ALA A 58 13.26 -10.55 0.65
CA ALA A 58 12.91 -11.55 -0.35
C ALA A 58 13.69 -11.39 -1.66
N SER A 59 13.99 -10.16 -2.05
CA SER A 59 14.75 -9.87 -3.28
C SER A 59 16.22 -10.31 -3.20
N GLY A 60 16.81 -10.32 -2.00
CA GLY A 60 18.24 -10.52 -1.80
C GLY A 60 19.14 -9.42 -2.37
N LEU A 61 18.56 -8.37 -2.98
CA LEU A 61 19.27 -7.30 -3.71
C LEU A 61 19.51 -6.04 -2.86
N VAL A 62 18.89 -5.94 -1.69
CA VAL A 62 18.99 -4.77 -0.81
C VAL A 62 19.91 -5.08 0.36
N SER A 63 20.83 -4.16 0.66
CA SER A 63 21.74 -4.25 1.82
C SER A 63 21.24 -3.47 3.02
N LYS A 64 20.39 -2.46 2.80
CA LYS A 64 19.89 -1.59 3.85
C LYS A 64 18.60 -0.89 3.44
N VAL A 65 17.64 -0.80 4.36
CA VAL A 65 16.45 0.05 4.25
C VAL A 65 16.55 1.17 5.29
N ILE A 66 16.56 2.43 4.85
CA ILE A 66 16.57 3.63 5.71
C ILE A 66 15.16 4.21 5.72
N VAL A 67 14.51 4.23 6.87
CA VAL A 67 13.11 4.68 7.01
C VAL A 67 13.05 6.04 7.69
N ALA A 68 12.51 7.03 7.00
CA ALA A 68 12.02 8.28 7.56
C ALA A 68 10.51 8.16 7.79
N ASN A 69 10.10 7.92 9.04
CA ASN A 69 8.71 7.73 9.45
C ASN A 69 8.36 8.71 10.55
N ARG A 70 7.55 9.70 10.24
CA ARG A 70 7.10 10.71 11.21
C ARG A 70 5.78 11.36 10.78
N ASN A 71 5.09 12.01 11.70
CA ASN A 71 3.98 12.89 11.33
C ASN A 71 4.52 14.17 10.72
N GLY A 72 4.00 14.55 9.55
CA GLY A 72 4.43 15.76 8.86
C GLY A 72 3.66 16.01 7.56
N GLY A 73 3.92 17.16 6.99
CA GLY A 73 3.40 17.56 5.69
C GLY A 73 4.49 17.58 4.60
N PRO A 74 4.25 18.32 3.51
CA PRO A 74 5.19 18.38 2.39
C PRO A 74 6.58 18.91 2.78
N ALA A 75 6.65 19.92 3.65
CA ALA A 75 7.95 20.49 4.07
C ALA A 75 8.84 19.48 4.79
N GLU A 76 8.24 18.73 5.73
CA GLU A 76 8.93 17.67 6.46
C GLU A 76 9.35 16.54 5.52
N GLN A 77 8.49 16.16 4.59
CA GLN A 77 8.79 15.09 3.64
C GLN A 77 9.92 15.49 2.66
N ILE A 78 9.94 16.73 2.20
CA ILE A 78 11.04 17.27 1.39
C ILE A 78 12.37 17.19 2.15
N ALA A 79 12.38 17.55 3.45
CA ALA A 79 13.57 17.45 4.28
C ALA A 79 14.04 15.99 4.45
N ASP A 80 13.11 15.05 4.67
CA ASP A 80 13.41 13.62 4.77
C ASP A 80 13.98 13.07 3.46
N MET A 81 13.39 13.41 2.33
CA MET A 81 13.90 13.00 1.01
C MET A 81 15.31 13.55 0.75
N ARG A 82 15.60 14.82 1.13
CA ARG A 82 16.97 15.37 1.02
C ARG A 82 17.97 14.64 1.91
N ASN A 83 17.56 14.23 3.11
CA ASN A 83 18.40 13.41 3.99
C ASN A 83 18.69 12.04 3.37
N LEU A 84 17.70 11.38 2.78
CA LEU A 84 17.85 10.11 2.06
C LEU A 84 18.80 10.27 0.84
N ILE A 85 18.62 11.33 0.05
CA ILE A 85 19.53 11.68 -1.06
C ILE A 85 20.96 11.84 -0.56
N SER A 86 21.15 12.54 0.55
CA SER A 86 22.48 12.78 1.16
C SER A 86 23.08 11.51 1.74
N ALA A 87 22.25 10.56 2.17
CA ALA A 87 22.69 9.24 2.64
C ALA A 87 23.13 8.30 1.51
N GLY A 88 23.00 8.72 0.24
CA GLY A 88 23.46 7.97 -0.92
C GLY A 88 22.61 6.74 -1.25
N VAL A 89 21.30 6.82 -1.04
CA VAL A 89 20.38 5.72 -1.42
C VAL A 89 20.29 5.56 -2.94
N ASN A 90 20.02 4.34 -3.41
CA ASN A 90 19.84 4.05 -4.83
C ASN A 90 18.38 4.24 -5.28
N ALA A 91 17.44 4.05 -4.38
CA ALA A 91 16.02 4.30 -4.62
C ALA A 91 15.35 4.91 -3.40
N ILE A 92 14.25 5.64 -3.62
CA ILE A 92 13.39 6.18 -2.56
C ILE A 92 11.95 5.77 -2.85
N ILE A 93 11.34 5.07 -1.90
CA ILE A 93 9.91 4.73 -1.92
C ILE A 93 9.19 5.75 -1.04
N ILE A 94 8.27 6.50 -1.63
CA ILE A 94 7.51 7.53 -0.92
C ILE A 94 6.01 7.21 -0.90
N ASN A 95 5.37 7.45 0.25
CA ASN A 95 3.93 7.64 0.29
C ASN A 95 3.70 9.16 0.38
N PRO A 96 3.39 9.83 -0.75
CA PRO A 96 3.49 11.28 -0.84
C PRO A 96 2.41 12.00 -0.02
N SER A 97 2.81 13.06 0.67
CA SER A 97 1.91 13.95 1.42
C SER A 97 1.23 15.00 0.55
N ASP A 98 1.76 15.22 -0.65
CA ASP A 98 1.25 16.20 -1.62
C ASP A 98 1.60 15.78 -3.04
N ARG A 99 0.74 16.12 -4.00
CA ARG A 99 0.88 15.73 -5.40
C ARG A 99 1.99 16.48 -6.14
N GLU A 100 2.20 17.74 -5.82
CA GLU A 100 3.04 18.66 -6.59
C GLU A 100 4.22 19.21 -5.79
N ALA A 101 4.03 19.47 -4.50
CA ALA A 101 5.05 20.09 -3.66
C ALA A 101 6.36 19.30 -3.59
N LEU A 102 6.29 17.97 -3.82
CA LEU A 102 7.45 17.09 -3.81
C LEU A 102 8.23 17.06 -5.15
N ASN A 103 7.67 17.62 -6.24
CA ASN A 103 8.28 17.54 -7.56
C ASN A 103 9.73 18.05 -7.60
N PRO A 104 10.10 19.18 -6.96
CA PRO A 104 11.50 19.65 -7.00
C PRO A 104 12.49 18.69 -6.34
N VAL A 105 12.11 18.05 -5.24
CA VAL A 105 13.00 17.10 -4.55
C VAL A 105 13.04 15.74 -5.25
N ILE A 106 11.96 15.34 -5.91
CA ILE A 106 11.93 14.15 -6.77
C ILE A 106 12.87 14.36 -7.94
N LYS A 107 12.80 15.52 -8.63
CA LYS A 107 13.75 15.86 -9.69
C LYS A 107 15.19 15.88 -9.17
N GLN A 108 15.44 16.45 -7.99
CA GLN A 108 16.77 16.45 -7.38
C GLN A 108 17.32 15.02 -7.16
N ALA A 109 16.47 14.08 -6.78
CA ALA A 109 16.83 12.67 -6.64
C ALA A 109 17.16 12.03 -8.01
N ALA A 110 16.30 12.24 -8.99
CA ALA A 110 16.46 11.72 -10.36
C ALA A 110 17.74 12.24 -11.04
N ASP A 111 18.05 13.54 -10.89
CA ASP A 111 19.29 14.15 -11.41
C ASP A 111 20.56 13.50 -10.82
N LYS A 112 20.45 12.80 -9.69
CA LYS A 112 21.53 12.01 -9.06
C LYS A 112 21.49 10.52 -9.40
N GLY A 113 20.59 10.12 -10.28
CA GLY A 113 20.39 8.71 -10.66
C GLY A 113 19.64 7.88 -9.62
N ILE A 114 18.96 8.51 -8.65
CA ILE A 114 18.17 7.83 -7.63
C ILE A 114 16.77 7.58 -8.20
N VAL A 115 16.33 6.33 -8.19
CA VAL A 115 14.97 5.96 -8.62
C VAL A 115 13.96 6.35 -7.55
N VAL A 116 12.92 7.10 -7.92
CA VAL A 116 11.84 7.46 -7.00
C VAL A 116 10.56 6.75 -7.42
N VAL A 117 9.94 6.05 -6.47
CA VAL A 117 8.63 5.41 -6.66
C VAL A 117 7.65 5.95 -5.63
N ALA A 118 6.60 6.58 -6.11
CA ALA A 118 5.44 6.98 -5.30
C ALA A 118 4.47 5.81 -5.20
N VAL A 119 4.09 5.44 -3.97
CA VAL A 119 3.19 4.32 -3.70
C VAL A 119 1.91 4.79 -3.04
N ASP A 120 0.80 4.05 -3.27
CA ASP A 120 -0.54 4.35 -2.76
C ASP A 120 -1.15 5.64 -3.32
N GLN A 121 -0.38 6.71 -3.37
CA GLN A 121 -0.79 8.05 -3.80
C GLN A 121 0.10 8.53 -4.95
N ALA A 122 -0.48 9.31 -5.86
CA ALA A 122 0.23 9.81 -7.04
C ALA A 122 0.94 11.16 -6.77
N VAL A 123 2.07 11.34 -7.44
CA VAL A 123 2.73 12.64 -7.65
C VAL A 123 2.63 13.04 -9.12
N SER A 124 2.84 14.31 -9.42
CA SER A 124 2.85 14.82 -10.80
C SER A 124 4.25 14.93 -11.42
N ALA A 125 5.31 14.61 -10.66
CA ALA A 125 6.68 14.61 -11.16
C ALA A 125 6.87 13.55 -12.25
N PRO A 126 7.28 13.92 -13.48
CA PRO A 126 7.46 12.96 -14.57
C PRO A 126 8.64 12.02 -14.36
N GLU A 127 9.57 12.37 -13.46
CA GLU A 127 10.74 11.56 -13.12
C GLU A 127 10.40 10.39 -12.17
N ALA A 128 9.24 10.45 -11.49
CA ALA A 128 8.84 9.40 -10.56
C ALA A 128 8.06 8.28 -11.27
N TYR A 129 8.26 7.07 -10.80
CA TYR A 129 7.31 5.98 -11.04
C TYR A 129 6.17 6.09 -10.03
N VAL A 130 4.96 5.80 -10.46
CA VAL A 130 3.76 5.79 -9.58
C VAL A 130 3.16 4.41 -9.61
N LEU A 131 3.13 3.73 -8.46
CA LEU A 131 2.40 2.49 -8.28
C LEU A 131 1.34 2.71 -7.20
N SER A 132 0.11 2.94 -7.61
CA SER A 132 -0.96 3.33 -6.70
C SER A 132 -2.20 2.45 -6.88
N ASN A 133 -3.01 2.34 -5.84
CA ASN A 133 -4.39 1.94 -6.04
C ASN A 133 -5.09 2.99 -6.92
N ASP A 134 -6.06 2.61 -7.74
CA ASP A 134 -6.91 3.57 -8.42
C ASP A 134 -7.86 4.20 -7.40
N GLN A 135 -7.41 5.31 -6.79
CA GLN A 135 -8.12 5.94 -5.68
C GLN A 135 -9.45 6.58 -6.11
N VAL A 136 -9.56 7.03 -7.37
CA VAL A 136 -10.83 7.51 -7.92
C VAL A 136 -11.81 6.33 -8.05
N ALA A 137 -11.35 5.21 -8.62
CA ALA A 137 -12.15 4.00 -8.71
C ALA A 137 -12.54 3.46 -7.32
N TYR A 138 -11.64 3.57 -6.32
CA TYR A 138 -11.92 3.22 -4.93
C TYR A 138 -13.10 4.03 -4.36
N GLY A 139 -13.04 5.35 -4.45
CA GLY A 139 -14.08 6.25 -3.98
C GLY A 139 -15.42 5.97 -4.65
N LYS A 140 -15.39 5.82 -5.98
CA LYS A 140 -16.57 5.56 -6.80
C LYS A 140 -17.22 4.21 -6.49
N ALA A 141 -16.43 3.14 -6.39
CA ALA A 141 -16.94 1.79 -6.14
C ALA A 141 -17.63 1.69 -4.77
N GLY A 142 -16.99 2.21 -3.71
CA GLY A 142 -17.58 2.24 -2.38
C GLY A 142 -18.85 3.10 -2.30
N ALA A 143 -18.83 4.30 -2.90
CA ALA A 143 -20.00 5.19 -2.91
C ALA A 143 -21.16 4.58 -3.69
N THR A 144 -20.90 3.99 -4.86
CA THR A 144 -21.94 3.32 -5.66
C THR A 144 -22.59 2.21 -4.86
N TRP A 145 -21.78 1.33 -4.23
CA TRP A 145 -22.33 0.25 -3.39
C TRP A 145 -23.20 0.83 -2.26
N LEU A 146 -22.74 1.86 -1.55
CA LEU A 146 -23.50 2.47 -0.46
C LEU A 146 -24.84 3.06 -0.92
N PHE A 147 -24.82 3.79 -2.03
CA PHE A 147 -26.03 4.43 -2.55
C PHE A 147 -27.04 3.40 -3.07
N GLU A 148 -26.57 2.28 -3.62
CA GLU A 148 -27.45 1.14 -3.99
C GLU A 148 -28.08 0.49 -2.75
N GLN A 149 -27.33 0.28 -1.64
CA GLN A 149 -27.88 -0.21 -0.39
C GLN A 149 -28.98 0.72 0.18
N LEU A 150 -28.86 2.02 -0.06
CA LEU A 150 -29.84 3.02 0.35
C LEU A 150 -30.96 3.24 -0.68
N HIS A 151 -31.03 2.42 -1.73
CA HIS A 151 -31.99 2.56 -2.81
C HIS A 151 -32.01 3.98 -3.43
N GLY A 152 -30.84 4.61 -3.50
CA GLY A 152 -30.61 5.91 -4.13
C GLY A 152 -31.07 7.13 -3.34
N LYS A 153 -31.43 7.02 -2.07
CA LYS A 153 -31.90 8.15 -1.24
C LYS A 153 -31.46 8.04 0.22
N GLY A 154 -31.27 9.16 0.89
CA GLY A 154 -30.92 9.19 2.33
C GLY A 154 -29.82 10.16 2.66
N ASN A 155 -29.42 10.18 3.93
CA ASN A 155 -28.41 11.06 4.49
C ASN A 155 -27.13 10.26 4.71
N VAL A 156 -26.09 10.57 3.96
CA VAL A 156 -24.80 9.91 4.01
C VAL A 156 -23.78 10.82 4.68
N VAL A 157 -22.97 10.23 5.56
CA VAL A 157 -21.79 10.88 6.11
C VAL A 157 -20.55 10.37 5.37
N GLU A 158 -19.83 11.25 4.71
CA GLU A 158 -18.53 10.98 4.14
C GLU A 158 -17.44 11.34 5.15
N MET A 159 -16.79 10.32 5.74
CA MET A 159 -15.67 10.52 6.66
C MET A 159 -14.36 10.47 5.89
N ARG A 160 -13.82 11.65 5.63
CA ARG A 160 -12.62 11.88 4.84
C ARG A 160 -11.34 11.67 5.63
N GLY A 161 -10.24 11.49 4.90
CA GLY A 161 -8.90 11.37 5.45
C GLY A 161 -8.26 12.70 5.85
N ILE A 162 -7.04 12.93 5.37
CA ILE A 162 -6.29 14.17 5.57
C ILE A 162 -6.57 15.11 4.39
N ASP A 163 -7.03 16.31 4.69
CA ASP A 163 -7.30 17.31 3.67
C ASP A 163 -6.04 17.66 2.84
N GLY A 164 -6.20 17.76 1.53
CA GLY A 164 -5.13 18.06 0.58
C GLY A 164 -4.21 16.88 0.21
N VAL A 165 -4.34 15.72 0.88
CA VAL A 165 -3.56 14.54 0.54
C VAL A 165 -4.14 13.85 -0.72
N PRO A 166 -3.31 13.41 -1.68
CA PRO A 166 -3.79 12.90 -2.97
C PRO A 166 -4.82 11.77 -2.87
N ALA A 167 -4.63 10.79 -1.99
CA ALA A 167 -5.57 9.68 -1.84
C ALA A 167 -6.94 10.14 -1.34
N ASP A 168 -6.99 11.14 -0.43
CA ASP A 168 -8.26 11.71 0.03
C ASP A 168 -8.98 12.46 -1.09
N ALA A 169 -8.25 13.29 -1.82
CA ALA A 169 -8.79 14.07 -2.93
C ALA A 169 -9.34 13.16 -4.04
N ASP A 170 -8.58 12.16 -4.47
CA ASP A 170 -8.98 11.23 -5.52
C ASP A 170 -10.18 10.36 -5.10
N ARG A 171 -10.22 9.89 -3.84
CA ARG A 171 -11.38 9.14 -3.31
C ARG A 171 -12.62 10.00 -3.27
N HIS A 172 -12.49 11.26 -2.85
CA HIS A 172 -13.59 12.22 -2.85
C HIS A 172 -14.08 12.54 -4.27
N GLU A 173 -13.18 12.66 -5.25
CA GLU A 173 -13.55 12.79 -6.65
C GLU A 173 -14.41 11.59 -7.10
N GLY A 174 -13.94 10.37 -6.85
CA GLY A 174 -14.68 9.15 -7.18
C GLY A 174 -16.04 9.05 -6.49
N PHE A 175 -16.10 9.43 -5.19
CA PHE A 175 -17.34 9.52 -4.44
C PHE A 175 -18.34 10.48 -5.12
N ASN A 176 -17.87 11.68 -5.51
CA ASN A 176 -18.69 12.67 -6.18
C ASN A 176 -19.10 12.24 -7.59
N GLU A 177 -18.27 11.48 -8.31
CA GLU A 177 -18.66 10.90 -9.59
C GLU A 177 -19.84 9.94 -9.44
N ALA A 178 -19.83 9.08 -8.41
CA ALA A 178 -20.95 8.20 -8.11
C ALA A 178 -22.20 9.01 -7.73
N LEU A 179 -22.06 10.02 -6.87
CA LEU A 179 -23.15 10.85 -6.36
C LEU A 179 -23.97 11.52 -7.48
N LYS A 180 -23.36 11.84 -8.62
CA LYS A 180 -24.07 12.43 -9.78
C LYS A 180 -25.26 11.57 -10.26
N ASN A 181 -25.20 10.26 -10.03
CA ASN A 181 -26.26 9.33 -10.44
C ASN A 181 -27.35 9.13 -9.36
N TYR A 182 -27.19 9.74 -8.17
CA TYR A 182 -28.09 9.54 -7.02
C TYR A 182 -28.52 10.89 -6.40
N PRO A 183 -29.35 11.67 -7.09
CA PRO A 183 -29.68 13.05 -6.71
C PRO A 183 -30.42 13.19 -5.38
N ASP A 184 -31.06 12.11 -4.89
CA ASP A 184 -31.79 12.10 -3.62
C ASP A 184 -30.91 11.71 -2.42
N ILE A 185 -29.64 11.43 -2.63
CA ILE A 185 -28.64 11.27 -1.57
C ILE A 185 -28.17 12.66 -1.12
N LYS A 186 -28.27 12.91 0.20
CA LYS A 186 -27.76 14.11 0.85
C LYS A 186 -26.47 13.78 1.58
N VAL A 187 -25.42 14.52 1.32
CA VAL A 187 -24.08 14.24 1.88
C VAL A 187 -23.68 15.32 2.87
N SER A 188 -23.12 14.90 3.98
CA SER A 188 -22.28 15.73 4.86
C SER A 188 -20.91 15.11 5.00
N SER A 189 -19.84 15.92 5.01
CA SER A 189 -18.46 15.44 5.08
C SER A 189 -17.78 15.91 6.37
N VAL A 190 -16.88 15.06 6.89
CA VAL A 190 -16.03 15.39 8.04
C VAL A 190 -14.63 14.83 7.84
N PHE A 191 -13.60 15.65 8.09
CA PHE A 191 -12.20 15.20 8.05
C PHE A 191 -11.79 14.55 9.36
N THR A 192 -11.37 13.31 9.31
CA THR A 192 -10.90 12.53 10.47
C THR A 192 -9.38 12.40 10.52
N GLY A 193 -8.71 12.71 9.40
CA GLY A 193 -7.26 12.57 9.26
C GLY A 193 -6.77 11.12 9.33
N TRP A 194 -7.66 10.13 9.09
CA TRP A 194 -7.40 8.70 9.33
C TRP A 194 -6.90 8.40 10.74
N ALA A 195 -7.29 9.23 11.72
CA ALA A 195 -6.91 9.12 13.11
C ALA A 195 -8.07 8.53 13.94
N LEU A 196 -7.80 7.44 14.67
CA LEU A 196 -8.81 6.68 15.40
C LEU A 196 -9.56 7.54 16.43
N ASN A 197 -8.84 8.32 17.22
CA ASN A 197 -9.42 9.18 18.24
C ASN A 197 -10.32 10.29 17.65
N LYS A 198 -9.91 10.90 16.54
CA LYS A 198 -10.73 11.91 15.84
C LYS A 198 -11.99 11.27 15.24
N THR A 199 -11.84 10.07 14.66
CA THR A 199 -12.97 9.33 14.11
C THR A 199 -13.98 8.93 15.18
N ALA A 200 -13.51 8.38 16.31
CA ALA A 200 -14.37 8.04 17.44
C ALA A 200 -15.14 9.25 17.97
N GLN A 201 -14.44 10.41 18.13
CA GLN A 201 -15.08 11.64 18.59
C GLN A 201 -16.09 12.16 17.56
N ALA A 202 -15.71 12.25 16.28
CA ALA A 202 -16.60 12.71 15.21
C ALA A 202 -17.86 11.85 15.11
N THR A 203 -17.71 10.51 15.17
CA THR A 203 -18.86 9.60 15.14
C THR A 203 -19.78 9.80 16.34
N LYS A 204 -19.20 9.93 17.55
CA LYS A 204 -19.96 10.23 18.77
C LYS A 204 -20.76 11.53 18.65
N ASP A 205 -20.14 12.59 18.14
CA ASP A 205 -20.77 13.90 17.97
C ASP A 205 -21.91 13.83 16.92
N LEU A 206 -21.70 13.13 15.83
CA LEU A 206 -22.71 12.87 14.81
C LEU A 206 -23.92 12.15 15.41
N LEU A 207 -23.70 11.05 16.16
CA LEU A 207 -24.76 10.28 16.81
C LEU A 207 -25.51 11.10 17.89
N ALA A 208 -24.81 11.97 18.60
CA ALA A 208 -25.40 12.84 19.61
C ALA A 208 -26.18 14.02 19.01
N SER A 209 -25.90 14.42 17.77
CA SER A 209 -26.56 15.55 17.10
C SER A 209 -28.05 15.32 16.80
N GLY A 210 -28.49 14.06 16.82
CA GLY A 210 -29.85 13.68 16.46
C GLY A 210 -30.21 13.83 14.98
N LYS A 211 -29.25 14.22 14.13
CA LYS A 211 -29.45 14.28 12.68
C LYS A 211 -29.57 12.87 12.10
N PRO A 212 -30.43 12.66 11.10
CA PRO A 212 -30.53 11.36 10.46
C PRO A 212 -29.23 10.98 9.75
N ILE A 213 -28.77 9.74 9.97
CA ILE A 213 -27.64 9.12 9.30
C ILE A 213 -28.16 7.79 8.76
N ASP A 214 -28.22 7.66 7.44
CA ASP A 214 -28.73 6.47 6.76
C ASP A 214 -27.59 5.59 6.25
N GLY A 215 -26.37 6.14 6.08
CA GLY A 215 -25.18 5.41 5.71
C GLY A 215 -23.89 6.20 5.98
N VAL A 216 -22.77 5.48 6.09
CA VAL A 216 -21.43 6.09 6.31
C VAL A 216 -20.48 5.57 5.26
N TRP A 217 -19.79 6.48 4.58
CA TRP A 217 -18.66 6.17 3.74
C TRP A 217 -17.37 6.56 4.47
N THR A 218 -16.40 5.67 4.56
CA THR A 218 -15.11 5.90 5.18
C THR A 218 -14.01 5.10 4.47
N SER A 219 -12.76 5.20 4.92
CA SER A 219 -11.63 4.52 4.28
C SER A 219 -10.47 4.31 5.25
N GLY A 220 -10.50 3.22 6.01
CA GLY A 220 -9.40 2.80 6.88
C GLY A 220 -9.56 3.11 8.37
N ILE A 221 -10.74 3.61 8.77
CA ILE A 221 -11.10 3.90 10.17
C ILE A 221 -12.46 3.29 10.53
N ASP A 222 -12.87 2.35 9.76
CA ASP A 222 -14.20 1.80 9.60
C ASP A 222 -14.69 1.09 10.84
N SER A 223 -13.85 0.23 11.43
CA SER A 223 -14.18 -0.52 12.65
C SER A 223 -14.48 0.43 13.83
N THR A 224 -13.80 1.57 13.89
CA THR A 224 -14.05 2.59 14.93
C THR A 224 -15.45 3.21 14.78
N VAL A 225 -15.93 3.41 13.55
CA VAL A 225 -17.29 3.90 13.27
C VAL A 225 -18.32 2.88 13.74
N VAL A 226 -18.18 1.62 13.34
CA VAL A 226 -19.09 0.53 13.72
C VAL A 226 -19.14 0.35 15.25
N ASP A 227 -17.97 0.39 15.92
CA ASP A 227 -17.90 0.32 17.39
C ASP A 227 -18.59 1.50 18.08
N ALA A 228 -18.56 2.69 17.50
CA ALA A 228 -19.25 3.85 18.04
C ALA A 228 -20.77 3.68 17.96
N PHE A 229 -21.32 3.16 16.86
CA PHE A 229 -22.75 2.81 16.76
C PHE A 229 -23.14 1.76 17.80
N LYS A 230 -22.34 0.69 17.92
CA LYS A 230 -22.57 -0.38 18.91
C LYS A 230 -22.55 0.15 20.33
N THR A 231 -21.56 0.97 20.67
CA THR A 231 -21.41 1.54 22.03
C THR A 231 -22.54 2.50 22.36
N ALA A 232 -23.03 3.25 21.38
CA ALA A 232 -24.15 4.16 21.56
C ALA A 232 -25.52 3.44 21.59
N GLY A 233 -25.56 2.12 21.39
CA GLY A 233 -26.81 1.35 21.30
C GLY A 233 -27.72 1.81 20.15
N LYS A 234 -27.14 2.35 19.08
CA LYS A 234 -27.88 2.81 17.90
C LYS A 234 -27.96 1.67 16.87
N PRO A 235 -29.08 1.60 16.11
CA PRO A 235 -29.15 0.67 14.98
C PRO A 235 -28.00 0.88 14.02
N PHE A 236 -27.45 -0.22 13.49
CA PHE A 236 -26.45 -0.12 12.45
C PHE A 236 -27.03 0.46 11.16
N VAL A 237 -26.24 1.22 10.46
CA VAL A 237 -26.48 1.68 9.09
C VAL A 237 -25.45 1.02 8.16
N PRO A 238 -25.67 0.96 6.85
CA PRO A 238 -24.66 0.52 5.90
C PRO A 238 -23.39 1.35 6.03
N VAL A 239 -22.23 0.66 6.13
CA VAL A 239 -20.92 1.31 6.22
C VAL A 239 -20.01 0.80 5.10
N VAL A 240 -19.38 1.74 4.39
CA VAL A 240 -18.26 1.43 3.48
C VAL A 240 -16.96 1.78 4.16
N GLY A 241 -15.98 0.90 4.02
CA GLY A 241 -14.65 1.09 4.55
C GLY A 241 -13.54 0.51 3.69
N ALA A 242 -12.34 0.46 4.25
CA ALA A 242 -11.22 -0.28 3.67
C ALA A 242 -11.28 -1.75 4.12
N ASP A 243 -10.44 -2.58 3.52
CA ASP A 243 -10.31 -4.00 3.83
C ASP A 243 -9.47 -4.27 5.09
N ASN A 244 -9.64 -3.45 6.12
CA ASN A 244 -8.96 -3.63 7.39
C ASN A 244 -9.52 -4.84 8.16
N ASN A 245 -8.64 -5.61 8.79
CA ASN A 245 -8.97 -6.86 9.45
C ASN A 245 -10.11 -6.73 10.47
N GLY A 246 -10.09 -5.68 11.30
CA GLY A 246 -11.15 -5.43 12.28
C GLY A 246 -12.50 -5.16 11.65
N PHE A 247 -12.55 -4.40 10.56
CA PHE A 247 -13.80 -4.13 9.85
C PHE A 247 -14.32 -5.40 9.14
N VAL A 248 -13.42 -6.16 8.52
CA VAL A 248 -13.77 -7.47 7.92
C VAL A 248 -14.34 -8.42 8.99
N GLY A 249 -13.73 -8.47 10.18
CA GLY A 249 -14.26 -9.22 11.32
C GLY A 249 -15.65 -8.75 11.74
N GLN A 250 -15.89 -7.45 11.84
CA GLN A 250 -17.20 -6.88 12.18
C GLN A 250 -18.27 -7.21 11.12
N MET A 251 -17.92 -7.18 9.83
CA MET A 251 -18.85 -7.60 8.76
C MET A 251 -19.26 -9.06 8.88
N ILE A 252 -18.38 -9.93 9.37
CA ILE A 252 -18.67 -11.35 9.64
C ILE A 252 -19.55 -11.49 10.89
N ASP A 253 -19.10 -10.93 12.01
CA ASP A 253 -19.63 -11.19 13.34
C ASP A 253 -20.98 -10.49 13.60
N LEU A 254 -21.17 -9.31 13.01
CA LEU A 254 -22.36 -8.49 13.21
C LEU A 254 -23.44 -8.69 12.15
N LYS A 255 -23.21 -9.55 11.14
CA LYS A 255 -24.19 -9.86 10.10
C LYS A 255 -25.53 -10.29 10.69
N GLY A 256 -25.52 -11.20 11.68
CA GLY A 256 -26.70 -11.69 12.36
C GLY A 256 -27.42 -10.63 13.23
N GLN A 257 -26.77 -9.48 13.46
CA GLN A 257 -27.33 -8.34 14.20
C GLN A 257 -27.81 -7.22 13.26
N GLY A 258 -27.89 -7.49 11.96
CA GLY A 258 -28.39 -6.55 10.95
C GLY A 258 -27.33 -5.59 10.39
N PHE A 259 -26.05 -5.76 10.70
CA PHE A 259 -24.99 -4.93 10.12
C PHE A 259 -24.74 -5.29 8.65
N THR A 260 -24.73 -4.28 7.80
CA THR A 260 -24.36 -4.39 6.38
C THR A 260 -23.16 -3.50 6.10
N GLY A 261 -22.12 -4.06 5.52
CA GLY A 261 -20.88 -3.34 5.23
C GLY A 261 -20.22 -3.80 3.95
N ALA A 262 -19.40 -2.93 3.39
CA ALA A 262 -18.49 -3.23 2.28
C ALA A 262 -17.10 -2.67 2.50
N ALA A 263 -16.11 -3.50 2.28
CA ALA A 263 -14.70 -3.14 2.27
C ALA A 263 -14.21 -2.95 0.82
N VAL A 264 -13.61 -1.81 0.54
CA VAL A 264 -12.92 -1.57 -0.74
C VAL A 264 -11.44 -1.84 -0.55
N THR A 265 -10.86 -2.69 -1.39
CA THR A 265 -9.48 -3.15 -1.19
C THR A 265 -8.46 -2.06 -1.49
N ASN A 266 -7.48 -1.93 -0.59
CA ASN A 266 -6.32 -1.05 -0.72
C ASN A 266 -5.09 -1.74 -0.12
N PRO A 267 -4.40 -2.63 -0.86
CA PRO A 267 -3.36 -3.49 -0.31
C PRO A 267 -2.14 -2.69 0.18
N PRO A 268 -1.73 -2.78 1.44
CA PRO A 268 -0.52 -2.12 1.95
C PRO A 268 0.76 -2.67 1.33
N SER A 269 0.72 -3.84 0.72
CA SER A 269 1.81 -4.39 -0.10
C SER A 269 2.16 -3.56 -1.34
N VAL A 270 1.40 -2.50 -1.62
CA VAL A 270 1.79 -1.48 -2.61
C VAL A 270 3.19 -0.92 -2.32
N GLY A 271 3.59 -0.86 -1.03
CA GLY A 271 4.95 -0.48 -0.63
C GLY A 271 6.01 -1.43 -1.17
N GLY A 272 5.87 -2.73 -0.89
CA GLY A 272 6.78 -3.76 -1.40
C GLY A 272 6.76 -3.88 -2.92
N ALA A 273 5.58 -3.73 -3.54
CA ALA A 273 5.45 -3.69 -4.99
C ALA A 273 6.21 -2.49 -5.60
N GLY A 274 6.15 -1.31 -4.96
CA GLY A 274 6.94 -0.15 -5.35
C GLY A 274 8.44 -0.40 -5.26
N LEU A 275 8.89 -1.12 -4.24
CA LEU A 275 10.30 -1.54 -4.16
C LEU A 275 10.65 -2.53 -5.28
N ALA A 276 9.78 -3.48 -5.63
CA ALA A 276 10.03 -4.39 -6.75
C ALA A 276 10.22 -3.61 -8.07
N VAL A 277 9.35 -2.63 -8.36
CA VAL A 277 9.50 -1.73 -9.51
C VAL A 277 10.83 -0.97 -9.45
N ALA A 278 11.18 -0.39 -8.30
CA ALA A 278 12.44 0.33 -8.15
C ALA A 278 13.66 -0.54 -8.44
N LEU A 279 13.67 -1.79 -7.95
CA LEU A 279 14.75 -2.75 -8.18
C LEU A 279 14.86 -3.16 -9.65
N ASP A 280 13.74 -3.34 -10.33
CA ASP A 280 13.72 -3.65 -11.76
C ASP A 280 14.29 -2.48 -12.58
N VAL A 281 13.88 -1.24 -12.27
CA VAL A 281 14.42 -0.03 -12.92
C VAL A 281 15.93 0.11 -12.67
N LEU A 282 16.39 -0.13 -11.44
CA LEU A 282 17.84 -0.12 -11.12
C LEU A 282 18.61 -1.20 -11.91
N GLN A 283 17.95 -2.32 -12.23
CA GLN A 283 18.49 -3.39 -13.10
C GLN A 283 18.27 -3.11 -14.60
N LYS A 284 17.80 -1.89 -14.96
CA LYS A 284 17.55 -1.46 -16.35
C LYS A 284 16.46 -2.26 -17.06
N LYS A 285 15.48 -2.77 -16.33
CA LYS A 285 14.26 -3.33 -16.88
C LYS A 285 13.23 -2.21 -17.11
N ASP A 286 12.50 -2.30 -18.21
CA ASP A 286 11.46 -1.33 -18.52
C ASP A 286 10.22 -1.54 -17.66
N HIS A 287 9.69 -0.44 -17.16
CA HIS A 287 8.41 -0.38 -16.46
C HIS A 287 7.58 0.81 -16.93
N PRO A 288 6.24 0.68 -16.98
CA PRO A 288 5.37 1.84 -17.11
C PRO A 288 5.61 2.83 -15.97
N HIS A 289 5.66 4.14 -16.28
CA HIS A 289 5.77 5.15 -15.23
C HIS A 289 4.58 5.19 -14.29
N VAL A 290 3.40 4.78 -14.76
CA VAL A 290 2.17 4.73 -13.95
C VAL A 290 1.58 3.33 -13.99
N ILE A 291 1.43 2.74 -12.82
CA ILE A 291 0.83 1.43 -12.59
C ILE A 291 -0.33 1.63 -11.61
N LYS A 292 -1.54 1.32 -12.04
CA LYS A 292 -2.74 1.41 -11.21
C LYS A 292 -3.25 0.02 -10.84
N ILE A 293 -3.52 -0.20 -9.56
CA ILE A 293 -4.18 -1.39 -9.03
C ILE A 293 -5.68 -1.13 -9.01
N THR A 294 -6.47 -2.03 -9.57
CA THR A 294 -7.92 -1.92 -9.55
C THR A 294 -8.46 -2.40 -8.20
N PRO A 295 -9.17 -1.55 -7.43
CA PRO A 295 -9.78 -1.96 -6.18
C PRO A 295 -10.95 -2.93 -6.41
N ALA A 296 -11.18 -3.83 -5.47
CA ALA A 296 -12.33 -4.72 -5.41
C ALA A 296 -13.23 -4.33 -4.24
N VAL A 297 -14.53 -4.62 -4.35
CA VAL A 297 -15.50 -4.46 -3.25
C VAL A 297 -15.81 -5.83 -2.66
N TRP A 298 -15.62 -5.99 -1.36
CA TRP A 298 -15.97 -7.17 -0.57
C TRP A 298 -17.06 -6.77 0.42
N ASP A 299 -18.23 -7.35 0.31
CA ASP A 299 -19.35 -7.03 1.20
C ASP A 299 -19.84 -8.27 1.96
N ASN A 300 -20.81 -8.06 2.85
CA ASN A 300 -21.42 -9.12 3.62
C ASN A 300 -22.88 -9.39 3.23
N THR A 301 -23.30 -9.06 2.00
CA THR A 301 -24.70 -9.16 1.58
C THR A 301 -25.15 -10.57 1.22
N SER A 302 -24.21 -11.48 0.88
CA SER A 302 -24.47 -12.87 0.52
C SER A 302 -23.59 -13.86 1.27
N ASP A 303 -23.98 -15.13 1.31
CA ASP A 303 -23.17 -16.20 1.93
C ASP A 303 -21.84 -16.41 1.18
N ALA A 304 -21.82 -16.25 -0.14
CA ALA A 304 -20.61 -16.33 -0.94
C ALA A 304 -19.62 -15.21 -0.57
N ASN A 305 -20.13 -13.99 -0.36
CA ASN A 305 -19.33 -12.85 0.06
C ASN A 305 -18.79 -13.05 1.48
N ILE A 306 -19.61 -13.55 2.40
CA ILE A 306 -19.17 -13.93 3.76
C ILE A 306 -18.07 -14.99 3.71
N ALA A 307 -18.16 -15.98 2.84
CA ALA A 307 -17.11 -16.97 2.68
C ALA A 307 -15.80 -16.35 2.21
N ASN A 308 -15.84 -15.36 1.30
CA ASN A 308 -14.67 -14.60 0.89
C ASN A 308 -14.09 -13.78 2.04
N LEU A 309 -14.91 -13.09 2.83
CA LEU A 309 -14.43 -12.35 4.02
C LEU A 309 -13.72 -13.28 5.01
N LYS A 310 -14.35 -14.44 5.34
CA LYS A 310 -13.77 -15.43 6.24
C LYS A 310 -12.44 -16.01 5.76
N LYS A 311 -12.24 -16.12 4.44
CA LYS A 311 -10.99 -16.61 3.85
C LYS A 311 -9.82 -15.64 4.10
N ASN A 312 -10.11 -14.34 4.15
CA ASN A 312 -9.11 -13.29 4.27
C ASN A 312 -8.97 -12.76 5.72
N TYR A 313 -9.90 -13.04 6.60
CA TYR A 313 -9.89 -12.61 7.99
C TYR A 313 -8.96 -13.48 8.86
N ASP A 314 -8.13 -12.85 9.68
CA ASP A 314 -7.34 -13.52 10.72
C ASP A 314 -7.59 -12.84 12.08
N PRO A 315 -8.22 -13.52 13.07
CA PRO A 315 -8.52 -12.94 14.39
C PRO A 315 -7.28 -12.57 15.21
N LYS A 316 -6.08 -12.98 14.77
CA LYS A 316 -4.82 -12.66 15.44
C LYS A 316 -4.10 -11.46 14.83
N LEU A 317 -4.55 -11.02 13.67
CA LEU A 317 -3.97 -9.87 12.98
C LEU A 317 -4.47 -8.58 13.63
N ASP A 318 -3.61 -7.56 13.67
CA ASP A 318 -3.99 -6.22 14.11
C ASP A 318 -5.24 -5.73 13.36
N PRO A 319 -6.25 -5.18 14.05
CA PRO A 319 -7.51 -4.77 13.42
C PRO A 319 -7.36 -3.69 12.36
N PHE A 320 -6.27 -2.94 12.34
CA PHE A 320 -6.01 -1.87 11.38
C PHE A 320 -5.08 -2.27 10.24
N TYR A 321 -4.67 -3.54 10.17
CA TYR A 321 -3.93 -4.08 9.04
C TYR A 321 -4.87 -4.44 7.89
N GLY A 322 -4.42 -4.20 6.65
CA GLY A 322 -5.12 -4.60 5.44
C GLY A 322 -5.04 -6.10 5.21
N VAL A 323 -6.15 -6.74 4.84
CA VAL A 323 -6.16 -8.18 4.58
C VAL A 323 -6.00 -8.56 3.11
N ALA A 324 -6.25 -7.64 2.18
CA ALA A 324 -5.85 -7.80 0.77
C ALA A 324 -4.38 -7.41 0.64
N PHE A 325 -3.48 -8.39 0.69
CA PHE A 325 -2.05 -8.06 0.72
C PHE A 325 -1.32 -8.30 -0.62
N GLU A 326 -1.84 -9.12 -1.51
CA GLU A 326 -1.17 -9.43 -2.79
C GLU A 326 -1.31 -8.30 -3.81
N VAL A 327 -0.18 -7.83 -4.35
CA VAL A 327 -0.10 -6.96 -5.54
C VAL A 327 0.64 -7.72 -6.64
N LYS A 328 -0.12 -8.43 -7.48
CA LYS A 328 0.46 -9.21 -8.60
C LYS A 328 0.95 -8.29 -9.73
N PRO A 329 2.08 -8.62 -10.37
CA PRO A 329 2.98 -9.77 -10.12
C PRO A 329 4.10 -9.48 -9.10
N TYR A 330 4.04 -8.38 -8.36
CA TYR A 330 5.16 -7.79 -7.61
C TYR A 330 5.39 -8.40 -6.22
N THR A 331 4.35 -8.90 -5.55
CA THR A 331 4.48 -9.46 -4.20
C THR A 331 5.19 -10.82 -4.24
N SER A 332 6.38 -10.90 -3.66
CA SER A 332 7.22 -12.11 -3.59
C SER A 332 7.45 -12.63 -2.17
N TYR A 333 6.69 -12.13 -1.21
CA TYR A 333 6.76 -12.44 0.23
C TYR A 333 5.37 -12.81 0.77
N SER A 334 5.35 -13.38 1.97
CA SER A 334 4.14 -13.78 2.67
C SER A 334 3.69 -12.74 3.69
N MET A 335 2.43 -12.83 4.16
CA MET A 335 1.93 -12.05 5.28
C MET A 335 2.79 -12.26 6.54
N ALA A 336 3.27 -13.47 6.81
CA ALA A 336 4.15 -13.72 7.95
C ALA A 336 5.47 -12.92 7.89
N GLN A 337 6.01 -12.67 6.71
CA GLN A 337 7.20 -11.83 6.53
C GLN A 337 6.87 -10.34 6.74
N ILE A 338 5.69 -9.89 6.29
CA ILE A 338 5.20 -8.53 6.61
C ILE A 338 5.10 -8.36 8.14
N LEU A 339 4.43 -9.29 8.82
CA LEU A 339 4.24 -9.23 10.28
C LEU A 339 5.55 -9.29 11.07
N ALA A 340 6.54 -10.00 10.57
CA ALA A 340 7.87 -10.00 11.16
C ALA A 340 8.54 -8.61 11.07
N CYS A 341 8.18 -7.81 10.10
CA CYS A 341 8.70 -6.47 9.80
C CYS A 341 10.24 -6.39 9.83
N LYS A 342 10.89 -7.50 9.46
CA LYS A 342 12.34 -7.61 9.36
C LYS A 342 12.80 -7.21 7.97
N GLY A 343 13.99 -6.63 7.91
CA GLY A 343 14.61 -6.28 6.63
C GLY A 343 16.07 -5.90 6.84
N PRO A 344 16.85 -5.83 5.79
CA PRO A 344 18.25 -5.47 5.84
C PRO A 344 18.47 -4.03 6.28
#